data_f4b830ee1890c8ce7fd5a95d19fe5739
#
_entry.id   f4b830ee1890c8ce7fd5a95d19fe5739
#
_cell.length_a   1.000
_cell.length_b   1.000
_cell.length_c   1.000
_cell.angle_alpha   90.00
_cell.angle_beta   90.00
_cell.angle_gamma   90.00
#
_symmetry.space_group_name_H-M   'P 1'
#
loop_
_entity.id
_entity.type
_entity.pdbx_description
1 polymer ?
#
loop_
_entity_poly.entity_id
_entity_poly.type
_entity_poly.pdbx_seq_one_letter_code
_entity_poly.pdbx_strand_id
1 'polypeptide(L)'
;MKFLVTGAAGLIGSNLALELQKQGNVIALDDLSTGRKDNLARFKGTLIKADIRTVDYSKFLYSCDAIFHQAAITDTTVMDRNIMLSVNVDAFKRLLIYAKSIGCRKVVYASSAATYGKGKVPMKEADRPSPANIYGESKVRMEQVARVFVKENPGFSAVGLRYFNVYGPGELHKKKAASMIYQLYQQMSAGKNPRVFKWGEQYRDFIYVKDVVTANLKAMKYKGSGVFNVGTGKPATFNEVIEALNKAMKKKLSPEYFDNPYGFYQDRTHADMALSLSALKFTAKYDICKGINDYVSILRKQKRR
;
A
#
# COMPACT_ATOMS: atom_id res chain seq x y z
N MET A 1 11.71 -6.45 20.19
CA MET A 1 12.15 -6.00 18.85
C MET A 1 11.94 -4.50 18.72
N LYS A 2 12.75 -3.84 17.88
CA LYS A 2 12.65 -2.41 17.57
C LYS A 2 12.40 -2.22 16.07
N PHE A 3 11.42 -1.41 15.71
CA PHE A 3 11.00 -1.22 14.34
C PHE A 3 10.98 0.26 13.96
N LEU A 4 11.29 0.58 12.71
CA LEU A 4 10.99 1.85 12.08
C LEU A 4 9.89 1.64 11.03
N VAL A 5 8.85 2.47 11.06
CA VAL A 5 7.82 2.56 10.01
C VAL A 5 7.86 3.97 9.45
N THR A 6 8.22 4.14 8.18
CA THR A 6 8.10 5.42 7.47
C THR A 6 6.78 5.51 6.72
N GLY A 7 6.23 6.70 6.50
CA GLY A 7 4.86 6.87 5.99
C GLY A 7 3.82 6.35 6.98
N ALA A 8 4.15 6.45 8.28
CA ALA A 8 3.41 5.80 9.35
C ALA A 8 2.01 6.37 9.58
N ALA A 9 1.73 7.59 9.15
CA ALA A 9 0.41 8.21 9.27
C ALA A 9 -0.51 7.95 8.05
N GLY A 10 0.00 7.27 7.02
CA GLY A 10 -0.76 6.85 5.83
C GLY A 10 -1.62 5.60 6.08
N LEU A 11 -2.35 5.17 5.02
CA LEU A 11 -3.24 3.99 5.07
C LEU A 11 -2.50 2.73 5.54
N ILE A 12 -1.43 2.34 4.87
CA ILE A 12 -0.72 1.10 5.18
C ILE A 12 0.14 1.27 6.43
N GLY A 13 0.91 2.36 6.48
CA GLY A 13 1.86 2.60 7.58
C GLY A 13 1.20 2.64 8.95
N SER A 14 0.03 3.25 9.08
CA SER A 14 -0.69 3.34 10.37
C SER A 14 -1.20 1.98 10.84
N ASN A 15 -1.80 1.20 9.95
CA ASN A 15 -2.26 -0.15 10.30
C ASN A 15 -1.09 -1.06 10.67
N LEU A 16 0.05 -0.91 9.98
CA LEU A 16 1.26 -1.66 10.26
C LEU A 16 1.90 -1.25 11.59
N ALA A 17 2.02 0.05 11.87
CA ALA A 17 2.55 0.55 13.14
C ALA A 17 1.71 0.10 14.34
N LEU A 18 0.37 0.12 14.21
CA LEU A 18 -0.57 -0.37 15.22
C LEU A 18 -0.47 -1.89 15.45
N GLU A 19 -0.07 -2.66 14.45
CA GLU A 19 0.14 -4.10 14.62
C GLU A 19 1.51 -4.41 15.20
N LEU A 20 2.57 -3.74 14.73
CA LEU A 20 3.94 -3.94 15.19
C LEU A 20 4.15 -3.55 16.66
N GLN A 21 3.44 -2.53 17.17
CA GLN A 21 3.53 -2.14 18.58
C GLN A 21 3.14 -3.25 19.57
N LYS A 22 2.41 -4.28 19.09
CA LYS A 22 2.12 -5.48 19.90
C LYS A 22 3.31 -6.43 20.00
N GLN A 23 4.33 -6.26 19.17
CA GLN A 23 5.49 -7.14 19.05
C GLN A 23 6.80 -6.47 19.53
N GLY A 24 6.80 -5.16 19.73
CA GLY A 24 7.99 -4.44 20.18
C GLY A 24 7.85 -2.92 20.06
N ASN A 25 8.96 -2.24 20.25
CA ASN A 25 9.02 -0.79 20.18
C ASN A 25 8.98 -0.31 18.72
N VAL A 26 8.09 0.61 18.41
CA VAL A 26 7.93 1.16 17.07
C VAL A 26 8.25 2.65 17.08
N ILE A 27 9.13 3.07 16.18
CA ILE A 27 9.30 4.46 15.79
C ILE A 27 8.49 4.67 14.51
N ALA A 28 7.52 5.56 14.55
CA ALA A 28 6.71 6.01 13.43
C ALA A 28 7.31 7.29 12.86
N LEU A 29 7.60 7.35 11.56
CA LEU A 29 8.12 8.54 10.90
C LEU A 29 7.18 8.95 9.77
N ASP A 30 6.75 10.20 9.77
CA ASP A 30 5.86 10.76 8.74
C ASP A 30 6.01 12.29 8.73
N ASP A 31 5.97 12.93 7.57
CA ASP A 31 6.01 14.40 7.47
C ASP A 31 4.63 15.04 7.64
N LEU A 32 3.56 14.22 7.62
CA LEU A 32 2.16 14.58 7.69
C LEU A 32 1.69 15.44 6.49
N SER A 33 2.41 15.40 5.38
CA SER A 33 2.02 16.09 4.14
C SER A 33 0.71 15.54 3.55
N THR A 34 0.56 14.22 3.60
CA THR A 34 -0.67 13.52 3.19
C THR A 34 -1.23 12.63 4.29
N GLY A 35 -0.38 12.07 5.15
CA GLY A 35 -0.79 11.26 6.29
C GLY A 35 -1.52 12.07 7.36
N ARG A 36 -2.30 11.40 8.21
CA ARG A 36 -3.07 12.03 9.29
C ARG A 36 -2.68 11.46 10.64
N LYS A 37 -2.37 12.34 11.59
CA LYS A 37 -2.08 11.95 12.97
C LYS A 37 -3.20 11.11 13.61
N ASP A 38 -4.44 11.37 13.22
CA ASP A 38 -5.62 10.64 13.70
C ASP A 38 -5.57 9.13 13.37
N ASN A 39 -4.89 8.73 12.28
CA ASN A 39 -4.67 7.33 11.95
C ASN A 39 -3.80 6.62 13.01
N LEU A 40 -3.02 7.39 13.78
CA LEU A 40 -2.15 6.93 14.86
C LEU A 40 -2.74 7.18 16.27
N ALA A 41 -4.05 7.51 16.39
CA ALA A 41 -4.67 7.82 17.68
C ALA A 41 -4.53 6.71 18.75
N ARG A 42 -4.36 5.44 18.33
CA ARG A 42 -4.14 4.29 19.23
C ARG A 42 -2.68 3.80 19.24
N PHE A 43 -1.80 4.55 18.59
CA PHE A 43 -0.37 4.25 18.59
C PHE A 43 0.28 4.73 19.89
N LYS A 44 1.06 3.86 20.51
CA LYS A 44 1.72 4.11 21.81
C LYS A 44 3.24 4.30 21.69
N GLY A 45 3.79 4.13 20.47
CA GLY A 45 5.21 4.32 20.20
C GLY A 45 5.58 5.79 19.97
N THR A 46 6.80 6.03 19.51
CA THR A 46 7.30 7.39 19.23
C THR A 46 6.94 7.82 17.82
N LEU A 47 6.29 8.98 17.67
CA LEU A 47 6.06 9.61 16.37
C LEU A 47 7.11 10.71 16.13
N ILE A 48 7.88 10.56 15.06
CA ILE A 48 8.83 11.57 14.56
C ILE A 48 8.19 12.24 13.35
N LYS A 49 7.93 13.54 13.44
CA LYS A 49 7.47 14.35 12.30
C LYS A 49 8.69 14.85 11.54
N ALA A 50 8.97 14.24 10.39
CA ALA A 50 10.10 14.62 9.55
C ALA A 50 9.94 14.15 8.10
N ASP A 51 10.56 14.88 7.18
CA ASP A 51 10.65 14.53 5.77
C ASP A 51 11.76 13.48 5.56
N ILE A 52 11.42 12.35 4.91
CA ILE A 52 12.36 11.26 4.64
C ILE A 52 13.55 11.69 3.76
N ARG A 53 13.43 12.78 3.00
CA ARG A 53 14.50 13.32 2.15
C ARG A 53 15.63 13.94 2.96
N THR A 54 15.30 14.55 4.09
CA THR A 54 16.25 15.40 4.85
C THR A 54 16.46 14.94 6.29
N VAL A 55 15.65 13.99 6.79
CA VAL A 55 15.73 13.53 8.17
C VAL A 55 17.12 13.00 8.52
N ASP A 56 17.59 13.38 9.69
CA ASP A 56 18.77 12.81 10.31
C ASP A 56 18.34 11.67 11.24
N TYR A 57 18.45 10.45 10.73
CA TYR A 57 18.06 9.24 11.45
C TYR A 57 18.92 9.00 12.71
N SER A 58 20.17 9.52 12.74
CA SER A 58 21.09 9.31 13.87
C SER A 58 20.60 9.90 15.18
N LYS A 59 19.69 10.88 15.13
CA LYS A 59 19.11 11.53 16.30
C LYS A 59 18.14 10.64 17.11
N PHE A 60 17.63 9.54 16.53
CA PHE A 60 16.59 8.73 17.19
C PHE A 60 16.65 7.23 16.87
N LEU A 61 17.43 6.78 15.89
CA LEU A 61 17.46 5.40 15.43
C LEU A 61 18.88 4.85 15.49
N TYR A 62 19.30 4.37 16.65
CA TYR A 62 20.66 3.82 16.88
C TYR A 62 20.75 2.31 16.60
N SER A 63 19.63 1.61 16.62
CA SER A 63 19.51 0.18 16.28
C SER A 63 18.12 -0.15 15.84
N CYS A 64 17.94 -1.17 15.01
CA CYS A 64 16.64 -1.57 14.51
C CYS A 64 16.68 -3.03 14.04
N ASP A 65 15.67 -3.84 14.38
CA ASP A 65 15.55 -5.21 13.89
C ASP A 65 15.00 -5.27 12.46
N ALA A 66 14.05 -4.35 12.14
CA ALA A 66 13.52 -4.22 10.78
C ALA A 66 12.96 -2.83 10.51
N ILE A 67 13.08 -2.40 9.25
CA ILE A 67 12.50 -1.16 8.73
C ILE A 67 11.39 -1.50 7.75
N PHE A 68 10.23 -0.82 7.91
CA PHE A 68 9.11 -0.87 7.01
C PHE A 68 8.97 0.48 6.30
N HIS A 69 9.39 0.54 5.06
CA HIS A 69 9.38 1.78 4.29
C HIS A 69 8.09 1.90 3.46
N GLN A 70 7.11 2.64 4.01
CA GLN A 70 5.83 2.90 3.38
C GLN A 70 5.68 4.35 2.88
N ALA A 71 6.62 5.23 3.23
CA ALA A 71 6.61 6.62 2.78
C ALA A 71 6.85 6.70 1.27
N ALA A 72 5.94 7.38 0.58
CA ALA A 72 6.04 7.64 -0.85
C ALA A 72 5.02 8.69 -1.29
N ILE A 73 5.31 9.43 -2.35
CA ILE A 73 4.27 10.06 -3.17
C ILE A 73 3.56 8.95 -3.93
N THR A 74 2.25 8.79 -3.69
CA THR A 74 1.43 7.72 -4.30
C THR A 74 0.41 8.26 -5.30
N ASP A 75 0.32 9.58 -5.44
CA ASP A 75 -0.57 10.24 -6.39
C ASP A 75 0.00 10.09 -7.80
N THR A 76 -0.71 9.36 -8.65
CA THR A 76 -0.34 9.09 -10.04
C THR A 76 -0.50 10.29 -10.96
N THR A 77 -1.13 11.38 -10.48
CA THR A 77 -1.32 12.62 -11.23
C THR A 77 -0.18 13.62 -11.03
N VAL A 78 0.75 13.36 -10.10
CA VAL A 78 1.94 14.19 -9.91
C VAL A 78 2.86 14.05 -11.12
N MET A 79 3.03 15.15 -11.86
CA MET A 79 3.85 15.21 -13.07
C MET A 79 5.30 15.67 -12.84
N ASP A 80 5.60 16.20 -11.65
CA ASP A 80 6.97 16.58 -11.28
C ASP A 80 7.79 15.31 -11.01
N ARG A 81 8.60 14.97 -12.02
CA ARG A 81 9.47 13.80 -11.98
C ARG A 81 10.57 13.93 -10.91
N ASN A 82 11.11 15.13 -10.72
CA ASN A 82 12.21 15.35 -9.79
C ASN A 82 11.75 15.14 -8.36
N ILE A 83 10.61 15.73 -7.99
CA ILE A 83 10.04 15.52 -6.65
C ILE A 83 9.65 14.05 -6.43
N MET A 84 9.07 13.39 -7.43
CA MET A 84 8.70 11.98 -7.36
C MET A 84 9.92 11.09 -7.12
N LEU A 85 11.01 11.29 -7.86
CA LEU A 85 12.23 10.49 -7.71
C LEU A 85 12.98 10.81 -6.42
N SER A 86 13.07 12.09 -6.04
CA SER A 86 13.70 12.49 -4.78
C SER A 86 13.02 11.85 -3.56
N VAL A 87 11.69 11.86 -3.51
CA VAL A 87 10.93 11.26 -2.40
C VAL A 87 10.95 9.73 -2.46
N ASN A 88 10.64 9.14 -3.61
CA ASN A 88 10.41 7.69 -3.68
C ASN A 88 11.72 6.90 -3.84
N VAL A 89 12.73 7.46 -4.52
CA VAL A 89 13.95 6.71 -4.87
C VAL A 89 15.15 7.13 -4.03
N ASP A 90 15.48 8.44 -4.04
CA ASP A 90 16.71 8.90 -3.38
C ASP A 90 16.62 8.80 -1.87
N ALA A 91 15.46 9.15 -1.28
CA ALA A 91 15.23 8.98 0.15
C ALA A 91 15.28 7.49 0.56
N PHE A 92 14.77 6.59 -0.27
CA PHE A 92 14.87 5.14 -0.03
C PHE A 92 16.33 4.66 -0.07
N LYS A 93 17.13 5.12 -1.05
CA LYS A 93 18.56 4.80 -1.11
C LYS A 93 19.29 5.26 0.16
N ARG A 94 19.04 6.49 0.62
CA ARG A 94 19.59 7.00 1.89
C ARG A 94 19.20 6.14 3.08
N LEU A 95 17.93 5.70 3.14
CA LEU A 95 17.45 4.84 4.21
C LEU A 95 18.16 3.48 4.22
N LEU A 96 18.41 2.86 3.07
CA LEU A 96 19.14 1.59 2.96
C LEU A 96 20.59 1.75 3.49
N ILE A 97 21.27 2.83 3.09
CA ILE A 97 22.64 3.12 3.53
C ILE A 97 22.65 3.29 5.07
N TYR A 98 21.70 4.06 5.60
CA TYR A 98 21.60 4.25 7.05
C TYR A 98 21.25 2.95 7.78
N ALA A 99 20.33 2.16 7.28
CA ALA A 99 19.99 0.87 7.86
C ALA A 99 21.23 -0.02 8.01
N LYS A 100 22.06 -0.09 6.97
CA LYS A 100 23.32 -0.83 7.01
C LYS A 100 24.28 -0.30 8.07
N SER A 101 24.44 1.02 8.20
CA SER A 101 25.39 1.64 9.14
C SER A 101 25.07 1.35 10.60
N ILE A 102 23.79 1.16 10.95
CA ILE A 102 23.34 0.80 12.31
C ILE A 102 23.15 -0.71 12.50
N GLY A 103 23.62 -1.54 11.58
CA GLY A 103 23.49 -3.00 11.66
C GLY A 103 22.09 -3.56 11.40
N CYS A 104 21.11 -2.73 11.00
CA CYS A 104 19.80 -3.20 10.58
C CYS A 104 19.90 -3.85 9.20
N ARG A 105 19.63 -5.16 9.14
CA ARG A 105 19.80 -5.96 7.92
C ARG A 105 18.49 -6.34 7.24
N LYS A 106 17.36 -5.84 7.73
CA LYS A 106 16.03 -6.17 7.19
C LYS A 106 15.25 -4.93 6.85
N VAL A 107 14.93 -4.76 5.57
CA VAL A 107 14.04 -3.70 5.07
C VAL A 107 12.91 -4.31 4.24
N VAL A 108 11.66 -3.99 4.58
CA VAL A 108 10.47 -4.28 3.78
C VAL A 108 9.98 -2.95 3.21
N TYR A 109 9.79 -2.87 1.90
CA TYR A 109 9.43 -1.60 1.25
C TYR A 109 8.21 -1.73 0.32
N ALA A 110 7.45 -0.64 0.24
CA ALA A 110 6.27 -0.52 -0.60
C ALA A 110 6.67 -0.36 -2.07
N SER A 111 6.50 -1.41 -2.88
CA SER A 111 6.39 -1.33 -4.32
C SER A 111 4.91 -1.27 -4.73
N SER A 112 4.59 -1.44 -6.00
CA SER A 112 3.23 -1.25 -6.51
C SER A 112 2.96 -2.09 -7.76
N ALA A 113 1.71 -2.53 -7.95
CA ALA A 113 1.24 -3.08 -9.23
C ALA A 113 1.33 -2.06 -10.38
N ALA A 114 1.50 -0.76 -10.11
CA ALA A 114 1.76 0.26 -11.13
C ALA A 114 3.04 0.00 -11.95
N THR A 115 3.97 -0.82 -11.45
CA THR A 115 5.16 -1.28 -12.19
C THR A 115 4.81 -2.05 -13.45
N TYR A 116 3.68 -2.73 -13.49
CA TYR A 116 3.24 -3.55 -14.62
C TYR A 116 2.62 -2.75 -15.76
N GLY A 117 2.07 -1.55 -15.48
CA GLY A 117 1.33 -0.76 -16.47
C GLY A 117 0.11 -1.51 -17.02
N LYS A 118 -0.02 -1.57 -18.34
CA LYS A 118 -1.05 -2.36 -19.05
C LYS A 118 -0.60 -3.80 -19.35
N GLY A 119 0.14 -4.42 -18.44
CA GLY A 119 0.66 -5.78 -18.60
C GLY A 119 -0.44 -6.84 -18.77
N LYS A 120 -0.03 -8.05 -19.19
CA LYS A 120 -0.93 -9.21 -19.25
C LYS A 120 -1.42 -9.57 -17.85
N VAL A 121 -2.59 -10.14 -17.76
CA VAL A 121 -3.16 -10.68 -16.51
C VAL A 121 -3.27 -12.21 -16.59
N PRO A 122 -3.04 -12.94 -15.49
CA PRO A 122 -2.55 -12.45 -14.20
C PRO A 122 -1.09 -11.93 -14.28
N MET A 123 -0.80 -10.84 -13.54
CA MET A 123 0.50 -10.16 -13.50
C MET A 123 1.48 -10.95 -12.63
N LYS A 124 2.65 -11.31 -13.18
CA LYS A 124 3.69 -12.08 -12.50
C LYS A 124 4.89 -11.22 -12.16
N GLU A 125 5.58 -11.50 -11.06
CA GLU A 125 6.77 -10.75 -10.65
C GLU A 125 7.90 -10.82 -11.69
N ALA A 126 7.96 -11.90 -12.48
CA ALA A 126 8.91 -12.10 -13.57
C ALA A 126 8.58 -11.27 -14.83
N ASP A 127 7.36 -10.73 -14.94
CA ASP A 127 7.00 -9.92 -16.10
C ASP A 127 7.85 -8.66 -16.17
N ARG A 128 8.27 -8.29 -17.39
CA ARG A 128 9.03 -7.08 -17.61
C ARG A 128 8.19 -5.86 -17.19
N PRO A 129 8.69 -5.00 -16.27
CA PRO A 129 8.00 -3.78 -15.90
C PRO A 129 7.76 -2.86 -17.11
N SER A 130 6.56 -2.31 -17.21
CA SER A 130 6.16 -1.35 -18.24
C SER A 130 5.29 -0.24 -17.65
N PRO A 131 5.85 0.55 -16.70
CA PRO A 131 5.07 1.55 -15.97
C PRO A 131 4.50 2.60 -16.91
N ALA A 132 3.26 3.00 -16.65
CA ALA A 132 2.52 3.93 -17.50
C ALA A 132 2.60 5.39 -17.03
N ASN A 133 3.21 5.63 -15.87
CA ASN A 133 3.34 6.95 -15.27
C ASN A 133 4.61 7.04 -14.41
N ILE A 134 4.95 8.27 -14.00
CA ILE A 134 6.15 8.58 -13.21
C ILE A 134 6.14 7.84 -11.85
N TYR A 135 4.97 7.67 -11.23
CA TYR A 135 4.85 6.91 -10.00
C TYR A 135 5.26 5.44 -10.19
N GLY A 136 4.70 4.77 -11.20
CA GLY A 136 5.07 3.38 -11.51
C GLY A 136 6.57 3.25 -11.84
N GLU A 137 7.12 4.21 -12.60
CA GLU A 137 8.55 4.27 -12.87
C GLU A 137 9.37 4.41 -11.58
N SER A 138 8.97 5.29 -10.66
CA SER A 138 9.67 5.45 -9.38
C SER A 138 9.73 4.14 -8.60
N LYS A 139 8.67 3.33 -8.65
CA LYS A 139 8.64 2.01 -7.99
C LYS A 139 9.57 0.99 -8.66
N VAL A 140 9.63 0.98 -10.00
CA VAL A 140 10.63 0.16 -10.72
C VAL A 140 12.05 0.55 -10.32
N ARG A 141 12.35 1.85 -10.21
CA ARG A 141 13.66 2.34 -9.79
C ARG A 141 13.98 1.96 -8.34
N MET A 142 13.01 2.02 -7.43
CA MET A 142 13.18 1.52 -6.05
C MET A 142 13.58 0.04 -6.02
N GLU A 143 12.90 -0.81 -6.82
CA GLU A 143 13.23 -2.24 -6.93
C GLU A 143 14.65 -2.44 -7.47
N GLN A 144 15.08 -1.64 -8.45
CA GLN A 144 16.44 -1.68 -8.98
C GLN A 144 17.48 -1.28 -7.92
N VAL A 145 17.23 -0.18 -7.18
CA VAL A 145 18.10 0.27 -6.07
C VAL A 145 18.23 -0.83 -5.01
N ALA A 146 17.12 -1.43 -4.59
CA ALA A 146 17.14 -2.52 -3.61
C ALA A 146 17.95 -3.73 -4.09
N ARG A 147 17.77 -4.13 -5.35
CA ARG A 147 18.49 -5.26 -5.96
C ARG A 147 19.99 -5.03 -6.01
N VAL A 148 20.42 -3.85 -6.47
CA VAL A 148 21.85 -3.47 -6.51
C VAL A 148 22.41 -3.44 -5.09
N PHE A 149 21.73 -2.76 -4.17
CA PHE A 149 22.17 -2.65 -2.78
C PHE A 149 22.37 -4.00 -2.09
N VAL A 150 21.44 -4.93 -2.26
CA VAL A 150 21.55 -6.29 -1.69
C VAL A 150 22.72 -7.05 -2.29
N LYS A 151 22.95 -6.93 -3.62
CA LYS A 151 24.08 -7.58 -4.29
C LYS A 151 25.44 -7.09 -3.75
N GLU A 152 25.55 -5.80 -3.46
CA GLU A 152 26.75 -5.17 -2.93
C GLU A 152 26.92 -5.34 -1.41
N ASN A 153 25.88 -5.83 -0.72
CA ASN A 153 25.89 -5.95 0.74
C ASN A 153 25.39 -7.35 1.17
N PRO A 154 26.24 -8.40 1.07
CA PRO A 154 25.89 -9.76 1.50
C PRO A 154 25.36 -9.79 2.93
N GLY A 155 24.29 -10.55 3.16
CA GLY A 155 23.62 -10.65 4.45
C GLY A 155 22.59 -9.53 4.72
N PHE A 156 22.44 -8.54 3.83
CA PHE A 156 21.33 -7.60 3.88
C PHE A 156 20.11 -8.15 3.14
N SER A 157 18.92 -7.94 3.68
CA SER A 157 17.65 -8.37 3.08
C SER A 157 16.74 -7.17 2.81
N ALA A 158 16.41 -6.97 1.53
CA ALA A 158 15.40 -6.01 1.10
C ALA A 158 14.26 -6.74 0.38
N VAL A 159 13.03 -6.60 0.88
CA VAL A 159 11.84 -7.25 0.34
C VAL A 159 10.85 -6.20 -0.13
N GLY A 160 10.62 -6.15 -1.43
CA GLY A 160 9.63 -5.29 -2.08
C GLY A 160 8.27 -5.97 -2.14
N LEU A 161 7.22 -5.23 -1.84
CA LEU A 161 5.85 -5.70 -1.93
C LEU A 161 5.10 -4.86 -2.97
N ARG A 162 4.77 -5.48 -4.12
CA ARG A 162 3.93 -4.88 -5.15
C ARG A 162 2.48 -4.93 -4.70
N TYR A 163 2.04 -3.89 -4.01
CA TYR A 163 0.65 -3.78 -3.57
C TYR A 163 -0.27 -3.57 -4.77
N PHE A 164 -1.33 -4.37 -4.80
CA PHE A 164 -2.46 -4.15 -5.70
C PHE A 164 -3.43 -3.11 -5.10
N ASN A 165 -4.70 -3.12 -5.42
CA ASN A 165 -5.62 -2.05 -5.04
C ASN A 165 -5.99 -2.12 -3.55
N VAL A 166 -5.16 -1.53 -2.69
CA VAL A 166 -5.34 -1.55 -1.23
C VAL A 166 -6.48 -0.64 -0.81
N TYR A 167 -7.34 -1.14 0.08
CA TYR A 167 -8.42 -0.39 0.71
C TYR A 167 -8.55 -0.71 2.20
N GLY A 168 -9.19 0.19 2.96
CA GLY A 168 -9.47 -0.07 4.37
C GLY A 168 -9.32 1.14 5.29
N PRO A 169 -9.42 0.94 6.61
CA PRO A 169 -9.32 2.02 7.58
C PRO A 169 -7.96 2.72 7.51
N GLY A 170 -7.99 4.05 7.59
CA GLY A 170 -6.81 4.91 7.48
C GLY A 170 -6.72 5.67 6.15
N GLU A 171 -7.70 5.55 5.24
CA GLU A 171 -7.70 6.24 3.94
C GLU A 171 -8.62 7.47 3.85
N LEU A 172 -9.37 7.80 4.89
CA LEU A 172 -10.39 8.87 4.87
C LEU A 172 -9.84 10.23 4.39
N HIS A 173 -8.57 10.48 4.67
CA HIS A 173 -7.89 11.73 4.31
C HIS A 173 -7.49 11.84 2.84
N LYS A 174 -7.49 10.73 2.10
CA LYS A 174 -6.96 10.68 0.73
C LYS A 174 -7.83 11.36 -0.31
N LYS A 175 -9.05 11.79 0.05
CA LYS A 175 -9.99 12.47 -0.87
C LYS A 175 -10.16 11.68 -2.18
N LYS A 176 -9.82 12.31 -3.33
CA LYS A 176 -9.89 11.68 -4.67
C LYS A 176 -8.90 10.52 -4.85
N ALA A 177 -7.81 10.47 -4.09
CA ALA A 177 -6.84 9.37 -4.13
C ALA A 177 -7.21 8.19 -3.21
N ALA A 178 -8.35 8.24 -2.51
CA ALA A 178 -8.88 7.12 -1.76
C ALA A 178 -9.31 5.98 -2.69
N SER A 179 -9.39 4.75 -2.15
CA SER A 179 -9.85 3.61 -2.92
C SER A 179 -11.25 3.83 -3.50
N MET A 180 -11.53 3.23 -4.66
CA MET A 180 -12.88 3.28 -5.24
C MET A 180 -13.93 2.70 -4.29
N ILE A 181 -13.56 1.71 -3.45
CA ILE A 181 -14.46 1.16 -2.44
C ILE A 181 -14.91 2.25 -1.45
N TYR A 182 -13.97 3.09 -0.98
CA TYR A 182 -14.33 4.19 -0.09
C TYR A 182 -15.12 5.29 -0.81
N GLN A 183 -14.75 5.64 -2.03
CA GLN A 183 -15.47 6.66 -2.81
C GLN A 183 -16.92 6.23 -3.10
N LEU A 184 -17.15 4.97 -3.50
CA LEU A 184 -18.49 4.42 -3.69
C LEU A 184 -19.26 4.36 -2.37
N TYR A 185 -18.62 3.93 -1.27
CA TYR A 185 -19.22 3.97 0.07
C TYR A 185 -19.71 5.39 0.43
N GLN A 186 -18.92 6.44 0.13
CA GLN A 186 -19.31 7.81 0.41
C GLN A 186 -20.56 8.22 -0.37
N GLN A 187 -20.60 7.95 -1.69
CA GLN A 187 -21.75 8.23 -2.54
C GLN A 187 -23.01 7.52 -2.00
N MET A 188 -22.89 6.22 -1.75
CA MET A 188 -23.99 5.40 -1.24
C MET A 188 -24.43 5.84 0.16
N SER A 189 -23.49 6.27 1.02
CA SER A 189 -23.82 6.80 2.36
C SER A 189 -24.63 8.09 2.30
N ALA A 190 -24.40 8.90 1.26
CA ALA A 190 -25.16 10.12 0.99
C ALA A 190 -26.51 9.86 0.29
N GLY A 191 -26.91 8.59 0.11
CA GLY A 191 -28.15 8.24 -0.57
C GLY A 191 -28.09 8.35 -2.11
N LYS A 192 -26.90 8.59 -2.68
CA LYS A 192 -26.68 8.70 -4.12
C LYS A 192 -26.40 7.33 -4.72
N ASN A 193 -26.83 7.13 -5.97
CA ASN A 193 -26.42 5.98 -6.76
C ASN A 193 -24.91 6.01 -7.00
N PRO A 194 -24.22 4.85 -6.86
CA PRO A 194 -22.79 4.76 -7.08
C PRO A 194 -22.45 4.92 -8.56
N ARG A 195 -21.56 5.87 -8.89
CA ARG A 195 -21.17 6.17 -10.27
C ARG A 195 -19.92 5.40 -10.66
N VAL A 196 -20.01 4.65 -11.74
CA VAL A 196 -18.90 3.86 -12.31
C VAL A 196 -18.87 3.97 -13.83
N PHE A 197 -17.71 3.72 -14.44
CA PHE A 197 -17.60 3.68 -15.90
C PHE A 197 -18.41 2.53 -16.48
N LYS A 198 -18.98 2.74 -17.69
CA LYS A 198 -19.73 1.73 -18.44
C LYS A 198 -18.88 0.45 -18.63
N TRP A 199 -19.36 -0.72 -18.36
CA TRP A 199 -20.61 -1.07 -17.71
C TRP A 199 -20.35 -1.68 -16.34
N GLY A 200 -19.36 -1.18 -15.61
CA GLY A 200 -18.97 -1.67 -14.29
C GLY A 200 -18.21 -3.00 -14.30
N GLU A 201 -17.85 -3.50 -15.49
CA GLU A 201 -17.19 -4.79 -15.69
C GLU A 201 -15.66 -4.73 -15.60
N GLN A 202 -15.09 -3.52 -15.56
CA GLN A 202 -13.67 -3.35 -15.26
C GLN A 202 -13.39 -3.96 -13.89
N TYR A 203 -12.28 -4.67 -13.76
CA TYR A 203 -11.97 -5.35 -12.51
C TYR A 203 -10.62 -4.99 -11.94
N ARG A 204 -10.53 -5.09 -10.60
CA ARG A 204 -9.31 -4.87 -9.85
C ARG A 204 -9.09 -5.99 -8.85
N ASP A 205 -7.84 -6.32 -8.63
CA ASP A 205 -7.45 -7.12 -7.48
C ASP A 205 -7.43 -6.19 -6.24
N PHE A 206 -8.56 -6.15 -5.56
CA PHE A 206 -8.72 -5.36 -4.34
C PHE A 206 -8.21 -6.15 -3.14
N ILE A 207 -7.27 -5.58 -2.41
CA ILE A 207 -6.74 -6.22 -1.20
C ILE A 207 -7.02 -5.39 0.05
N TYR A 208 -7.53 -6.05 1.08
CA TYR A 208 -7.84 -5.40 2.36
C TYR A 208 -6.57 -5.10 3.15
N VAL A 209 -6.49 -3.93 3.77
CA VAL A 209 -5.27 -3.46 4.45
C VAL A 209 -4.78 -4.41 5.54
N LYS A 210 -5.66 -5.18 6.21
CA LYS A 210 -5.24 -6.18 7.20
C LYS A 210 -4.42 -7.32 6.59
N ASP A 211 -4.73 -7.70 5.35
CA ASP A 211 -3.91 -8.68 4.61
C ASP A 211 -2.58 -8.09 4.16
N VAL A 212 -2.57 -6.80 3.78
CA VAL A 212 -1.32 -6.07 3.47
C VAL A 212 -0.40 -6.03 4.69
N VAL A 213 -0.93 -5.77 5.89
CA VAL A 213 -0.18 -5.85 7.15
C VAL A 213 0.39 -7.27 7.34
N THR A 214 -0.44 -8.30 7.13
CA THR A 214 0.00 -9.70 7.23
C THR A 214 1.14 -10.00 6.24
N ALA A 215 1.06 -9.51 4.99
CA ALA A 215 2.12 -9.67 4.00
C ALA A 215 3.44 -9.01 4.45
N ASN A 216 3.38 -7.80 5.02
CA ASN A 216 4.56 -7.12 5.58
C ASN A 216 5.22 -7.93 6.70
N LEU A 217 4.43 -8.49 7.63
CA LEU A 217 4.96 -9.31 8.72
C LEU A 217 5.58 -10.62 8.22
N LYS A 218 5.04 -11.21 7.16
CA LYS A 218 5.63 -12.39 6.51
C LYS A 218 6.92 -12.04 5.75
N ALA A 219 6.94 -10.90 5.03
CA ALA A 219 8.13 -10.38 4.37
C ALA A 219 9.26 -10.09 5.36
N MET A 220 8.95 -9.57 6.55
CA MET A 220 9.94 -9.38 7.61
C MET A 220 10.62 -10.70 8.00
N LYS A 221 9.87 -11.79 8.06
CA LYS A 221 10.38 -13.13 8.45
C LYS A 221 11.09 -13.86 7.31
N TYR A 222 10.91 -13.43 6.06
CA TYR A 222 11.54 -14.05 4.91
C TYR A 222 13.06 -13.80 4.93
N LYS A 223 13.86 -14.87 4.83
CA LYS A 223 15.33 -14.79 4.96
C LYS A 223 16.04 -14.23 3.72
N GLY A 224 15.39 -14.29 2.56
CA GLY A 224 15.95 -13.79 1.30
C GLY A 224 15.61 -12.33 1.01
N SER A 225 15.89 -11.93 -0.22
CA SER A 225 15.50 -10.69 -0.84
C SER A 225 14.70 -10.96 -2.11
N GLY A 226 13.85 -10.03 -2.51
CA GLY A 226 13.04 -10.19 -3.72
C GLY A 226 11.89 -9.21 -3.76
N VAL A 227 11.08 -9.36 -4.80
CA VAL A 227 9.85 -8.59 -4.99
C VAL A 227 8.69 -9.55 -5.09
N PHE A 228 7.57 -9.24 -4.43
CA PHE A 228 6.42 -10.14 -4.32
C PHE A 228 5.11 -9.38 -4.53
N ASN A 229 4.20 -10.00 -5.25
CA ASN A 229 2.84 -9.47 -5.38
C ASN A 229 2.08 -9.57 -4.05
N VAL A 230 1.31 -8.53 -3.77
CA VAL A 230 0.40 -8.49 -2.61
C VAL A 230 -0.98 -8.10 -3.10
N GLY A 231 -1.71 -9.10 -3.52
CA GLY A 231 -3.09 -9.08 -3.98
C GLY A 231 -3.86 -10.25 -3.37
N THR A 232 -5.07 -10.45 -3.84
CA THR A 232 -5.90 -11.61 -3.46
C THR A 232 -5.76 -12.76 -4.45
N GLY A 233 -5.35 -12.48 -5.70
CA GLY A 233 -5.44 -13.39 -6.83
C GLY A 233 -6.88 -13.66 -7.28
N LYS A 234 -7.84 -12.87 -6.77
CA LYS A 234 -9.27 -12.96 -7.07
C LYS A 234 -9.80 -11.54 -7.31
N PRO A 235 -9.64 -11.02 -8.54
CA PRO A 235 -10.13 -9.69 -8.86
C PRO A 235 -11.66 -9.62 -8.75
N ALA A 236 -12.17 -8.42 -8.48
CA ALA A 236 -13.61 -8.13 -8.47
C ALA A 236 -13.92 -6.98 -9.42
N THR A 237 -15.07 -7.07 -10.09
CA THR A 237 -15.64 -6.01 -10.91
C THR A 237 -16.19 -4.87 -10.05
N PHE A 238 -16.40 -3.69 -10.63
CA PHE A 238 -17.04 -2.61 -9.89
C PHE A 238 -18.50 -2.91 -9.57
N ASN A 239 -19.18 -3.71 -10.38
CA ASN A 239 -20.54 -4.19 -10.07
C ASN A 239 -20.54 -5.08 -8.82
N GLU A 240 -19.60 -6.03 -8.71
CA GLU A 240 -19.46 -6.88 -7.51
C GLU A 240 -19.10 -6.06 -6.27
N VAL A 241 -18.27 -5.01 -6.41
CA VAL A 241 -17.98 -4.07 -5.32
C VAL A 241 -19.24 -3.34 -4.85
N ILE A 242 -20.09 -2.85 -5.78
CA ILE A 242 -21.36 -2.18 -5.47
C ILE A 242 -22.32 -3.15 -4.76
N GLU A 243 -22.41 -4.38 -5.24
CA GLU A 243 -23.24 -5.42 -4.62
C GLU A 243 -22.78 -5.71 -3.18
N ALA A 244 -21.47 -5.89 -2.96
CA ALA A 244 -20.90 -6.11 -1.64
C ALA A 244 -21.15 -4.91 -0.69
N LEU A 245 -21.04 -3.67 -1.21
CA LEU A 245 -21.37 -2.45 -0.45
C LEU A 245 -22.86 -2.38 -0.13
N ASN A 246 -23.77 -2.67 -1.07
CA ASN A 246 -25.21 -2.72 -0.83
C ASN A 246 -25.53 -3.68 0.30
N LYS A 247 -24.98 -4.91 0.26
CA LYS A 247 -25.16 -5.92 1.30
C LYS A 247 -24.65 -5.44 2.65
N ALA A 248 -23.41 -4.93 2.72
CA ALA A 248 -22.80 -4.46 3.97
C ALA A 248 -23.52 -3.23 4.54
N MET A 249 -24.02 -2.34 3.70
CA MET A 249 -24.72 -1.13 4.09
C MET A 249 -26.21 -1.31 4.32
N LYS A 250 -26.77 -2.48 3.97
CA LYS A 250 -28.22 -2.77 3.94
C LYS A 250 -28.97 -1.79 3.06
N LYS A 251 -28.45 -1.54 1.86
CA LYS A 251 -29.02 -0.66 0.83
C LYS A 251 -29.33 -1.45 -0.44
N LYS A 252 -30.07 -0.82 -1.38
CA LYS A 252 -30.44 -1.37 -2.70
C LYS A 252 -30.30 -0.27 -3.75
N LEU A 253 -29.08 0.29 -3.88
CA LEU A 253 -28.79 1.35 -4.83
C LEU A 253 -28.26 0.73 -6.14
N SER A 254 -28.78 1.19 -7.28
CA SER A 254 -28.34 0.76 -8.60
C SER A 254 -27.14 1.58 -9.07
N PRO A 255 -26.21 1.01 -9.84
CA PRO A 255 -25.10 1.77 -10.41
C PRO A 255 -25.61 2.80 -11.43
N GLU A 256 -24.99 3.98 -11.44
CA GLU A 256 -25.11 4.99 -12.50
C GLU A 256 -23.88 4.86 -13.41
N TYR A 257 -24.10 4.46 -14.65
CA TYR A 257 -23.03 4.27 -15.62
C TYR A 257 -22.75 5.53 -16.43
N PHE A 258 -21.47 5.86 -16.62
CA PHE A 258 -21.06 6.99 -17.47
C PHE A 258 -19.80 6.64 -18.29
N ASP A 259 -19.54 7.43 -19.34
CA ASP A 259 -18.39 7.21 -20.21
C ASP A 259 -17.09 7.52 -19.49
N ASN A 260 -16.05 6.73 -19.75
CA ASN A 260 -14.72 6.98 -19.21
C ASN A 260 -14.11 8.22 -19.90
N PRO A 261 -13.86 9.32 -19.17
CA PRO A 261 -13.29 10.54 -19.74
C PRO A 261 -11.77 10.48 -19.93
N TYR A 262 -11.10 9.42 -19.45
CA TYR A 262 -9.65 9.33 -19.45
C TYR A 262 -9.12 8.58 -20.68
N GLY A 263 -8.21 9.19 -21.42
CA GLY A 263 -7.53 8.53 -22.55
C GLY A 263 -6.64 7.37 -22.12
N PHE A 264 -6.12 7.42 -20.90
CA PHE A 264 -5.38 6.33 -20.27
C PHE A 264 -6.13 5.82 -19.03
N TYR A 265 -6.57 4.58 -19.09
CA TYR A 265 -7.18 3.88 -17.96
C TYR A 265 -6.73 2.42 -17.94
N GLN A 266 -6.36 1.91 -16.78
CA GLN A 266 -6.02 0.51 -16.59
C GLN A 266 -7.29 -0.25 -16.26
N ASP A 267 -7.84 -0.99 -17.25
CA ASP A 267 -9.13 -1.68 -17.07
C ASP A 267 -9.05 -2.88 -16.15
N ARG A 268 -7.89 -3.50 -16.02
CA ARG A 268 -7.73 -4.80 -15.37
C ARG A 268 -6.49 -4.83 -14.52
N THR A 269 -6.62 -5.30 -13.27
CA THR A 269 -5.49 -5.75 -12.43
C THR A 269 -5.82 -7.08 -11.82
N HIS A 270 -4.88 -8.03 -11.90
CA HIS A 270 -5.00 -9.38 -11.34
C HIS A 270 -3.60 -9.86 -10.96
N ALA A 271 -3.37 -10.13 -9.68
CA ALA A 271 -2.11 -10.65 -9.17
C ALA A 271 -1.97 -12.14 -9.42
N ASP A 272 -0.84 -12.59 -9.98
CA ASP A 272 -0.41 -13.96 -9.76
C ASP A 272 0.18 -14.04 -8.35
N MET A 273 -0.33 -14.95 -7.55
CA MET A 273 0.06 -15.08 -6.14
C MET A 273 0.97 -16.30 -5.86
N ALA A 274 1.38 -17.03 -6.89
CA ALA A 274 2.16 -18.26 -6.74
C ALA A 274 3.48 -18.04 -6.01
N LEU A 275 4.23 -16.99 -6.38
CA LEU A 275 5.51 -16.66 -5.75
C LEU A 275 5.33 -16.20 -4.29
N SER A 276 4.34 -15.38 -4.02
CA SER A 276 4.03 -14.92 -2.64
C SER A 276 3.58 -16.06 -1.75
N LEU A 277 2.81 -17.02 -2.28
CA LEU A 277 2.43 -18.22 -1.56
C LEU A 277 3.65 -19.10 -1.26
N SER A 278 4.46 -19.39 -2.27
CA SER A 278 5.59 -20.32 -2.12
C SER A 278 6.70 -19.77 -1.22
N ALA A 279 7.11 -18.50 -1.41
CA ALA A 279 8.24 -17.90 -0.69
C ALA A 279 7.84 -17.29 0.64
N LEU A 280 6.79 -16.45 0.65
CA LEU A 280 6.35 -15.75 1.86
C LEU A 280 5.32 -16.54 2.68
N LYS A 281 4.77 -17.64 2.14
CA LYS A 281 3.63 -18.36 2.71
C LYS A 281 2.43 -17.41 2.91
N PHE A 282 2.27 -16.44 2.01
CA PHE A 282 1.23 -15.45 2.08
C PHE A 282 0.03 -15.81 1.19
N THR A 283 -1.15 -15.76 1.78
CA THR A 283 -2.46 -15.75 1.12
C THR A 283 -3.35 -14.72 1.80
N ALA A 284 -4.14 -14.00 1.02
CA ALA A 284 -5.15 -13.09 1.54
C ALA A 284 -6.28 -13.87 2.25
N LYS A 285 -6.70 -13.36 3.41
CA LYS A 285 -7.78 -13.96 4.23
C LYS A 285 -9.13 -13.28 4.00
N TYR A 286 -9.12 -12.09 3.41
CA TYR A 286 -10.31 -11.31 3.15
C TYR A 286 -10.59 -11.30 1.65
N ASP A 287 -11.69 -11.95 1.24
CA ASP A 287 -12.30 -11.69 -0.06
C ASP A 287 -12.96 -10.30 -0.07
N ILE A 288 -13.48 -9.90 -1.23
CA ILE A 288 -14.09 -8.58 -1.39
C ILE A 288 -15.27 -8.37 -0.44
N CYS A 289 -16.13 -9.36 -0.25
CA CYS A 289 -17.31 -9.27 0.61
C CYS A 289 -16.92 -9.14 2.08
N LYS A 290 -16.01 -10.00 2.56
CA LYS A 290 -15.54 -10.00 3.94
C LYS A 290 -14.80 -8.72 4.30
N GLY A 291 -13.92 -8.25 3.39
CA GLY A 291 -13.16 -7.01 3.60
C GLY A 291 -14.06 -5.77 3.62
N ILE A 292 -15.00 -5.66 2.68
CA ILE A 292 -15.97 -4.56 2.64
C ILE A 292 -16.87 -4.56 3.88
N ASN A 293 -17.36 -5.73 4.32
CA ASN A 293 -18.21 -5.81 5.51
C ASN A 293 -17.48 -5.33 6.77
N ASP A 294 -16.24 -5.77 6.97
CA ASP A 294 -15.40 -5.33 8.11
C ASP A 294 -15.13 -3.82 8.02
N TYR A 295 -14.79 -3.32 6.83
CA TYR A 295 -14.51 -1.89 6.62
C TYR A 295 -15.72 -1.01 6.88
N VAL A 296 -16.90 -1.36 6.33
CA VAL A 296 -18.15 -0.63 6.56
C VAL A 296 -18.52 -0.61 8.04
N SER A 297 -18.30 -1.70 8.77
CA SER A 297 -18.50 -1.75 10.23
C SER A 297 -17.63 -0.72 10.95
N ILE A 298 -16.36 -0.59 10.57
CA ILE A 298 -15.43 0.40 11.15
C ILE A 298 -15.88 1.83 10.81
N LEU A 299 -16.23 2.11 9.55
CA LEU A 299 -16.67 3.43 9.10
C LEU A 299 -17.95 3.89 9.84
N ARG A 300 -18.89 2.99 10.10
CA ARG A 300 -20.10 3.30 10.90
C ARG A 300 -19.77 3.70 12.34
N LYS A 301 -18.81 3.02 12.96
CA LYS A 301 -18.36 3.35 14.32
C LYS A 301 -17.66 4.71 14.39
N GLN A 302 -16.93 5.09 13.35
CA GLN A 302 -16.26 6.39 13.26
C GLN A 302 -17.23 7.56 13.08
N LYS A 303 -18.35 7.37 12.35
CA LYS A 303 -19.39 8.41 12.19
C LYS A 303 -20.22 8.67 13.46
N ARG A 304 -20.22 7.74 14.42
CA ARG A 304 -20.98 7.87 15.68
C ARG A 304 -20.18 8.56 16.80
N ARG A 305 -18.92 8.83 16.55
CA ARG A 305 -18.00 9.58 17.45
C ARG A 305 -17.82 10.99 16.96
#